data_73e7b15636f821bca7d8c63c3919858b
#
_entry.id   73e7b15636f821bca7d8c63c3919858b
#
_cell.length_a   1.000
_cell.length_b   1.000
_cell.length_c   1.000
_cell.angle_alpha   90.00
_cell.angle_beta   90.00
_cell.angle_gamma   90.00
#
_symmetry.space_group_name_H-M   'P 1'
#
loop_
_entity.id
_entity.type
_entity.pdbx_description
1 polymer ?
#
loop_
_entity_poly.entity_id
_entity_poly.type
_entity_poly.pdbx_seq_one_letter_code
_entity_poly.pdbx_strand_id
1 'polypeptide(L)'
;MKVTFFLSFLFLVASCRVNIPTAILGSARSKSFALPKGNLHIPQARTMQWNTRSAFADSVVGEWAAMPMADWENDGKTTAPRILLARLYAQKDIPETNKAIQSLVPRGVTGSQWLLNPQGDYDFTLTTLTTILFLFGDNTDLLYPETKDHLVNVLLTESGGTFRKHVPHSLGLFMDTENHILMTEGSRYLKNQWLALHGNSSAQYNNVQNGMELRLHNFLNGLTTMGLYEFNSLPYIGYTIAALLNLEAFGSELIRSDARKVLDYMNWCYALGSLELNHFPPMRRRYEKAGLRDFASNYHTAFMTTWLHFQNDTLPLPSRELVHAHTLVASCMPYRPADDAVKWQFEKGDGYFVQFGHGPGATPEIYTAGKNYLLSAGGANRGRNSHIVPRPICLFLKDGANSVDETIHLFGPSDDYMKWNNTGVFQNLAVAAGPVHIPKHFQPVSIQGNWSAYSLQDSITALVYSCDDFGLLLVAENVDSKEFLASITGLNADEIKLKTSFVSFDQKVIQYDVHSPHRYWVIRSENGVELNRNVDTWPLLNGDFR
;
A
#
# COMPACT_ATOMS: atom_id res chain seq x y z
N MET A 1 -21.99 29.26 -24.01
CA MET A 1 -20.95 28.25 -23.98
C MET A 1 -20.19 28.13 -22.65
N LYS A 2 -20.11 29.17 -21.82
CA LYS A 2 -19.39 29.10 -20.51
C LYS A 2 -20.21 28.53 -19.34
N VAL A 3 -21.52 28.57 -19.38
CA VAL A 3 -22.40 28.06 -18.30
C VAL A 3 -22.57 26.54 -18.36
N THR A 4 -22.57 25.97 -19.55
CA THR A 4 -22.72 24.52 -19.74
C THR A 4 -21.47 23.73 -19.28
N PHE A 5 -20.31 24.35 -19.35
CA PHE A 5 -19.06 23.74 -18.86
C PHE A 5 -19.00 23.69 -17.33
N PHE A 6 -19.59 24.68 -16.67
CA PHE A 6 -19.62 24.73 -15.19
C PHE A 6 -20.55 23.66 -14.59
N LEU A 7 -21.68 23.43 -15.24
CA LEU A 7 -22.61 22.37 -14.82
C LEU A 7 -22.06 20.95 -15.08
N SER A 8 -21.34 20.74 -16.19
CA SER A 8 -20.69 19.46 -16.47
C SER A 8 -19.55 19.16 -15.49
N PHE A 9 -18.83 20.20 -15.02
CA PHE A 9 -17.78 20.04 -14.02
C PHE A 9 -18.36 19.75 -12.63
N LEU A 10 -19.50 20.35 -12.26
CA LEU A 10 -20.21 20.00 -11.02
C LEU A 10 -20.70 18.54 -11.03
N PHE A 11 -21.11 18.01 -12.19
CA PHE A 11 -21.51 16.62 -12.32
C PHE A 11 -20.33 15.63 -12.25
N LEU A 12 -19.15 15.99 -12.76
CA LEU A 12 -17.94 15.19 -12.63
C LEU A 12 -17.42 15.17 -11.17
N VAL A 13 -17.53 16.28 -10.46
CA VAL A 13 -17.15 16.38 -9.06
C VAL A 13 -18.17 15.69 -8.15
N ALA A 14 -19.46 15.72 -8.51
CA ALA A 14 -20.51 15.01 -7.75
C ALA A 14 -20.42 13.47 -7.85
N SER A 15 -19.76 12.91 -8.87
CA SER A 15 -19.50 11.47 -8.94
C SER A 15 -18.40 11.00 -7.97
N CYS A 16 -17.62 11.91 -7.41
CA CYS A 16 -16.67 11.67 -6.33
C CYS A 16 -17.31 11.88 -4.94
N ARG A 17 -18.55 11.44 -4.73
CA ARG A 17 -19.05 11.27 -3.35
C ARG A 17 -18.25 10.16 -2.69
N VAL A 18 -17.11 10.54 -2.18
CA VAL A 18 -16.36 9.76 -1.21
C VAL A 18 -17.16 9.83 0.08
N ASN A 19 -18.03 8.85 0.31
CA ASN A 19 -18.52 8.59 1.66
C ASN A 19 -17.33 8.03 2.45
N ILE A 20 -16.41 8.89 2.86
CA ILE A 20 -15.51 8.56 3.96
C ILE A 20 -16.42 8.46 5.18
N PRO A 21 -16.55 7.30 5.82
CA PRO A 21 -17.35 7.20 7.01
C PRO A 21 -16.83 8.25 8.00
N THR A 22 -17.71 9.10 8.48
CA THR A 22 -17.43 10.08 9.53
C THR A 22 -16.79 9.41 10.77
N ALA A 23 -16.92 8.10 10.89
CA ALA A 23 -16.26 7.28 11.91
C ALA A 23 -14.71 7.31 11.86
N ILE A 24 -14.08 7.57 10.71
CA ILE A 24 -12.60 7.73 10.69
C ILE A 24 -12.18 9.00 11.43
N LEU A 25 -13.09 9.94 11.62
CA LEU A 25 -12.81 11.27 12.13
C LEU A 25 -13.65 11.67 13.35
N GLY A 26 -14.61 10.84 13.76
CA GLY A 26 -15.43 11.04 14.97
C GLY A 26 -14.91 10.18 16.12
N SER A 27 -14.68 10.80 17.27
CA SER A 27 -14.36 10.27 18.60
C SER A 27 -14.31 8.74 18.73
N ALA A 28 -13.36 8.09 18.06
CA ALA A 28 -13.04 6.71 18.36
C ALA A 28 -12.48 6.70 19.78
N ARG A 29 -13.22 6.12 20.73
CA ARG A 29 -12.63 5.67 21.98
C ARG A 29 -11.39 4.89 21.58
N SER A 30 -10.22 5.31 22.05
CA SER A 30 -8.94 4.69 21.78
C SER A 30 -8.98 3.22 22.21
N LYS A 31 -9.39 2.35 21.29
CA LYS A 31 -9.03 0.95 21.43
C LYS A 31 -7.54 0.93 21.06
N SER A 32 -6.70 0.69 22.04
CA SER A 32 -5.29 0.40 21.78
C SER A 32 -5.24 -0.68 20.71
N PHE A 33 -4.39 -0.50 19.69
CA PHE A 33 -4.07 -1.55 18.75
C PHE A 33 -3.57 -2.75 19.55
N ALA A 34 -4.45 -3.70 19.79
CA ALA A 34 -4.08 -5.01 20.27
C ALA A 34 -4.05 -5.87 19.00
N LEU A 35 -2.89 -6.40 18.68
CA LEU A 35 -2.78 -7.50 17.73
C LEU A 35 -3.84 -8.55 18.09
N PRO A 36 -4.46 -9.20 17.10
CA PRO A 36 -5.52 -10.17 17.35
C PRO A 36 -5.08 -11.16 18.42
N LYS A 37 -5.99 -11.50 19.31
CA LYS A 37 -5.80 -12.55 20.33
C LYS A 37 -5.83 -13.95 19.68
N GLY A 38 -5.16 -14.13 18.59
CA GLY A 38 -4.80 -15.41 18.05
C GLY A 38 -3.32 -15.63 18.35
N ASN A 39 -2.82 -16.82 18.21
CA ASN A 39 -1.42 -17.21 18.47
C ASN A 39 -0.41 -16.52 17.50
N LEU A 40 -0.66 -15.27 17.08
CA LEU A 40 0.33 -14.47 16.42
C LEU A 40 1.40 -14.11 17.46
N HIS A 41 2.34 -14.99 17.62
CA HIS A 41 3.60 -14.63 18.24
C HIS A 41 4.36 -13.79 17.19
N ILE A 42 4.04 -12.48 17.14
CA ILE A 42 4.94 -11.53 16.47
C ILE A 42 6.17 -11.52 17.38
N PRO A 43 7.29 -12.08 16.92
CA PRO A 43 8.50 -12.05 17.72
C PRO A 43 8.77 -10.59 18.10
N GLN A 44 9.08 -10.33 19.36
CA GLN A 44 9.53 -8.99 19.75
C GLN A 44 10.71 -8.64 18.86
N ALA A 45 10.62 -7.51 18.18
CA ALA A 45 11.65 -7.02 17.28
C ALA A 45 13.01 -7.12 17.98
N ARG A 46 13.82 -8.08 17.56
CA ARG A 46 15.24 -8.06 17.89
C ARG A 46 15.79 -6.89 17.10
N THR A 47 16.36 -5.93 17.78
CA THR A 47 17.10 -4.83 17.17
C THR A 47 18.29 -5.44 16.45
N MET A 48 18.14 -5.76 15.16
CA MET A 48 19.29 -6.03 14.31
C MET A 48 20.08 -4.72 14.17
N GLN A 49 21.39 -4.84 14.12
CA GLN A 49 22.22 -3.70 13.74
C GLN A 49 22.07 -3.52 12.22
N TRP A 50 21.14 -2.65 11.83
CA TRP A 50 21.02 -2.24 10.45
C TRP A 50 22.28 -1.53 10.01
N ASN A 51 22.79 -1.86 8.83
CA ASN A 51 23.85 -1.08 8.22
C ASN A 51 23.39 0.37 8.11
N THR A 52 24.15 1.28 8.71
CA THR A 52 23.87 2.72 8.63
C THR A 52 24.15 3.26 7.22
N ARG A 53 24.87 2.51 6.41
CA ARG A 53 25.25 2.84 5.04
C ARG A 53 25.04 1.61 4.16
N SER A 54 24.43 1.82 3.00
CA SER A 54 24.16 0.78 2.00
C SER A 54 24.70 1.27 0.66
N ALA A 55 25.48 0.45 -0.03
CA ALA A 55 25.99 0.76 -1.35
C ALA A 55 24.85 1.00 -2.35
N PHE A 56 23.75 0.27 -2.18
CA PHE A 56 22.52 0.51 -2.96
C PHE A 56 21.96 1.91 -2.71
N ALA A 57 21.81 2.33 -1.45
CA ALA A 57 21.30 3.66 -1.11
C ALA A 57 22.20 4.77 -1.65
N ASP A 58 23.53 4.62 -1.52
CA ASP A 58 24.52 5.56 -2.07
C ASP A 58 24.40 5.65 -3.60
N SER A 59 24.19 4.52 -4.29
CA SER A 59 23.96 4.48 -5.74
C SER A 59 22.69 5.22 -6.14
N VAL A 60 21.58 4.97 -5.43
CA VAL A 60 20.29 5.66 -5.69
C VAL A 60 20.43 7.17 -5.52
N VAL A 61 21.03 7.62 -4.42
CA VAL A 61 21.27 9.04 -4.17
C VAL A 61 22.17 9.64 -5.27
N GLY A 62 23.25 8.95 -5.64
CA GLY A 62 24.17 9.38 -6.68
C GLY A 62 23.51 9.55 -8.06
N GLU A 63 22.63 8.60 -8.44
CA GLU A 63 21.88 8.67 -9.69
C GLU A 63 20.92 9.87 -9.71
N TRP A 64 20.15 10.07 -8.65
CA TRP A 64 19.25 11.21 -8.53
C TRP A 64 19.98 12.54 -8.52
N ALA A 65 21.11 12.62 -7.82
CA ALA A 65 21.95 13.83 -7.79
C ALA A 65 22.59 14.13 -9.17
N ALA A 66 22.77 13.13 -10.01
CA ALA A 66 23.32 13.29 -11.35
C ALA A 66 22.26 13.70 -12.40
N MET A 67 20.97 13.58 -12.10
CA MET A 67 19.91 14.00 -13.03
C MET A 67 20.01 15.49 -13.33
N PRO A 68 19.69 15.92 -14.57
CA PRO A 68 19.55 17.33 -14.88
C PRO A 68 18.49 17.95 -13.96
N MET A 69 18.63 19.26 -13.66
CA MET A 69 17.62 19.94 -12.90
C MET A 69 16.30 19.88 -13.67
N ALA A 70 15.28 19.33 -13.02
CA ALA A 70 13.96 19.19 -13.62
C ALA A 70 13.31 20.55 -13.81
N ASP A 71 12.57 20.70 -14.90
CA ASP A 71 11.70 21.84 -15.09
C ASP A 71 10.53 21.73 -14.09
N TRP A 72 10.56 22.61 -13.08
CA TRP A 72 9.56 22.62 -12.02
C TRP A 72 8.12 22.75 -12.53
N GLU A 73 7.92 23.43 -13.65
CA GLU A 73 6.59 23.63 -14.22
C GLU A 73 6.07 22.41 -14.98
N ASN A 74 6.95 21.61 -15.56
CA ASN A 74 6.58 20.51 -16.46
C ASN A 74 6.88 19.10 -15.92
N ASP A 75 7.78 18.98 -14.94
CA ASP A 75 8.33 17.68 -14.53
C ASP A 75 7.63 17.07 -13.32
N GLY A 76 6.43 17.46 -13.09
CA GLY A 76 5.66 16.89 -11.98
C GLY A 76 6.13 17.32 -10.60
N LYS A 77 5.21 17.27 -9.73
CA LYS A 77 5.25 17.70 -8.33
C LYS A 77 6.24 16.95 -7.42
N THR A 78 6.90 15.94 -7.92
CA THR A 78 7.75 15.07 -7.09
C THR A 78 9.18 14.95 -7.58
N THR A 79 9.45 15.01 -8.87
CA THR A 79 10.78 14.78 -9.44
C THR A 79 11.74 15.90 -9.08
N ALA A 80 11.38 17.15 -9.35
CA ALA A 80 12.23 18.31 -9.05
C ALA A 80 12.64 18.40 -7.57
N PRO A 81 11.74 18.37 -6.59
CA PRO A 81 12.15 18.44 -5.18
C PRO A 81 13.02 17.25 -4.74
N ARG A 82 12.87 16.08 -5.36
CA ARG A 82 13.70 14.92 -5.08
C ARG A 82 15.11 15.04 -5.64
N ILE A 83 15.28 15.64 -6.81
CA ILE A 83 16.61 15.99 -7.34
C ILE A 83 17.32 16.96 -6.38
N LEU A 84 16.61 17.97 -5.88
CA LEU A 84 17.16 18.92 -4.89
C LEU A 84 17.60 18.20 -3.61
N LEU A 85 16.76 17.31 -3.07
CA LEU A 85 17.08 16.49 -1.91
C LEU A 85 18.34 15.64 -2.14
N ALA A 86 18.41 14.95 -3.29
CA ALA A 86 19.53 14.09 -3.62
C ALA A 86 20.85 14.87 -3.77
N ARG A 87 20.83 16.04 -4.40
CA ARG A 87 22.01 16.91 -4.57
C ARG A 87 22.53 17.43 -3.24
N LEU A 88 21.64 17.89 -2.36
CA LEU A 88 22.04 18.31 -1.01
C LEU A 88 22.62 17.14 -0.22
N TYR A 89 22.00 15.96 -0.30
CA TYR A 89 22.47 14.77 0.40
C TYR A 89 23.83 14.28 -0.12
N ALA A 90 24.02 14.29 -1.45
CA ALA A 90 25.29 13.94 -2.11
C ALA A 90 26.33 15.08 -2.07
N GLN A 91 26.00 16.23 -1.52
CA GLN A 91 26.82 17.45 -1.51
C GLN A 91 27.29 17.85 -2.93
N LYS A 92 26.39 17.73 -3.90
CA LYS A 92 26.67 17.99 -5.32
C LYS A 92 25.94 19.26 -5.78
N ASP A 93 26.62 20.07 -6.60
CA ASP A 93 26.07 21.28 -7.24
C ASP A 93 25.34 22.18 -6.21
N ILE A 94 25.92 22.40 -5.05
CA ILE A 94 25.30 23.10 -3.91
C ILE A 94 24.84 24.52 -4.27
N PRO A 95 25.67 25.38 -4.94
CA PRO A 95 25.24 26.73 -5.30
C PRO A 95 24.02 26.71 -6.25
N GLU A 96 24.05 25.85 -7.27
CA GLU A 96 22.96 25.71 -8.26
C GLU A 96 21.70 25.18 -7.59
N THR A 97 21.82 24.24 -6.65
CA THR A 97 20.71 23.69 -5.89
C THR A 97 20.04 24.75 -5.02
N ASN A 98 20.84 25.56 -4.31
CA ASN A 98 20.31 26.67 -3.50
C ASN A 98 19.62 27.72 -4.38
N LYS A 99 20.24 28.10 -5.50
CA LYS A 99 19.62 29.02 -6.47
C LYS A 99 18.30 28.48 -7.01
N ALA A 100 18.24 27.18 -7.32
CA ALA A 100 17.01 26.55 -7.77
C ALA A 100 15.92 26.62 -6.70
N ILE A 101 16.21 26.26 -5.44
CA ILE A 101 15.22 26.37 -4.35
C ILE A 101 14.72 27.82 -4.19
N GLN A 102 15.61 28.82 -4.25
CA GLN A 102 15.24 30.24 -4.15
C GLN A 102 14.33 30.73 -5.29
N SER A 103 14.39 30.09 -6.46
CA SER A 103 13.54 30.43 -7.61
C SER A 103 12.17 29.77 -7.57
N LEU A 104 11.94 28.79 -6.67
CA LEU A 104 10.67 28.09 -6.58
C LEU A 104 9.56 29.01 -6.04
N VAL A 105 8.35 28.73 -6.49
CA VAL A 105 7.12 29.32 -5.97
C VAL A 105 6.18 28.22 -5.48
N PRO A 106 5.31 28.47 -4.49
CA PRO A 106 4.42 27.46 -3.93
C PRO A 106 3.28 27.16 -4.91
N ARG A 107 3.58 26.34 -5.91
CA ARG A 107 2.63 25.95 -6.95
C ARG A 107 2.80 24.47 -7.30
N GLY A 108 1.72 23.72 -7.27
CA GLY A 108 1.64 22.37 -7.84
C GLY A 108 1.45 22.46 -9.35
N VAL A 109 2.09 21.52 -10.06
CA VAL A 109 2.15 21.55 -11.53
C VAL A 109 1.01 20.77 -12.17
N THR A 110 0.50 19.76 -11.49
CA THR A 110 -0.50 18.82 -11.99
C THR A 110 -1.53 18.48 -10.92
N GLY A 111 -2.58 17.76 -11.31
CA GLY A 111 -3.59 17.25 -10.39
C GLY A 111 -4.78 18.18 -10.23
N SER A 112 -5.13 18.53 -9.01
CA SER A 112 -6.35 19.30 -8.70
C SER A 112 -6.25 20.81 -8.90
N GLN A 113 -5.33 21.30 -9.75
CA GLN A 113 -5.20 22.71 -10.05
C GLN A 113 -6.43 23.24 -10.82
N TRP A 114 -7.09 24.23 -10.25
CA TRP A 114 -8.26 24.88 -10.81
C TRP A 114 -8.40 26.33 -10.30
N LEU A 115 -9.38 27.08 -10.82
CA LEU A 115 -9.50 28.51 -10.51
C LEU A 115 -9.48 28.83 -9.00
N LEU A 116 -10.11 28.01 -8.17
CA LEU A 116 -10.17 28.20 -6.73
C LEU A 116 -9.05 27.47 -5.96
N ASN A 117 -8.25 26.65 -6.63
CA ASN A 117 -7.08 25.97 -6.07
C ASN A 117 -5.87 26.14 -7.00
N PRO A 118 -5.28 27.34 -7.07
CA PRO A 118 -4.18 27.62 -7.99
C PRO A 118 -2.88 26.90 -7.62
N GLN A 119 -2.74 26.48 -6.36
CA GLN A 119 -1.59 25.72 -5.90
C GLN A 119 -1.63 24.24 -6.34
N GLY A 120 -2.82 23.73 -6.73
CA GLY A 120 -2.98 22.33 -7.13
C GLY A 120 -2.53 21.36 -6.03
N ASP A 121 -1.93 20.25 -6.43
CA ASP A 121 -1.40 19.21 -5.53
C ASP A 121 0.00 19.57 -5.00
N TYR A 122 0.15 20.74 -4.40
CA TYR A 122 1.42 21.22 -3.87
C TYR A 122 1.91 20.44 -2.63
N ASP A 123 1.05 19.73 -1.96
CA ASP A 123 1.33 18.89 -0.80
C ASP A 123 2.37 17.79 -1.06
N PHE A 124 2.42 17.25 -2.26
CA PHE A 124 3.46 16.30 -2.68
C PHE A 124 4.87 16.94 -2.61
N THR A 125 4.96 18.18 -3.00
CA THR A 125 6.17 18.99 -2.93
C THR A 125 6.55 19.32 -1.49
N LEU A 126 5.57 19.75 -0.68
CA LEU A 126 5.75 20.09 0.74
C LEU A 126 6.46 19.00 1.53
N THR A 127 6.12 17.73 1.28
CA THR A 127 6.72 16.60 1.97
C THR A 127 8.22 16.54 1.78
N THR A 128 8.71 16.67 0.55
CA THR A 128 10.16 16.64 0.26
C THR A 128 10.88 17.91 0.74
N LEU A 129 10.24 19.08 0.61
CA LEU A 129 10.80 20.33 1.12
C LEU A 129 10.93 20.31 2.65
N THR A 130 9.98 19.69 3.35
CA THR A 130 10.09 19.49 4.80
C THR A 130 11.26 18.56 5.15
N THR A 131 11.49 17.49 4.39
CA THR A 131 12.67 16.63 4.53
C THR A 131 13.96 17.43 4.37
N ILE A 132 14.06 18.27 3.33
CA ILE A 132 15.23 19.13 3.07
C ILE A 132 15.48 20.06 4.26
N LEU A 133 14.46 20.72 4.79
CA LEU A 133 14.59 21.63 5.92
C LEU A 133 15.19 20.93 7.14
N PHE A 134 14.67 19.77 7.52
CA PHE A 134 15.12 19.08 8.73
C PHE A 134 16.47 18.39 8.58
N LEU A 135 16.83 17.93 7.38
CA LEU A 135 18.15 17.33 7.15
C LEU A 135 19.27 18.36 7.01
N PHE A 136 18.99 19.52 6.43
CA PHE A 136 20.06 20.45 6.02
C PHE A 136 19.90 21.88 6.57
N GLY A 137 18.77 22.24 7.17
CA GLY A 137 18.46 23.60 7.59
C GLY A 137 19.41 24.19 8.63
N ASP A 138 20.09 23.35 9.42
CA ASP A 138 21.12 23.77 10.39
C ASP A 138 22.54 23.76 9.80
N ASN A 139 22.72 23.30 8.56
CA ASN A 139 24.00 23.28 7.88
C ASN A 139 24.05 24.38 6.79
N THR A 140 24.67 25.50 7.13
CA THR A 140 24.77 26.67 6.23
C THR A 140 25.66 26.43 5.01
N ASP A 141 26.50 25.41 5.01
CA ASP A 141 27.34 25.07 3.87
C ASP A 141 26.53 24.30 2.79
N LEU A 142 25.44 23.66 3.18
CA LEU A 142 24.57 22.90 2.29
C LEU A 142 23.28 23.66 1.93
N LEU A 143 22.60 24.22 2.93
CA LEU A 143 21.40 25.02 2.72
C LEU A 143 21.68 26.47 3.20
N TYR A 144 21.91 27.37 2.25
CA TYR A 144 22.29 28.75 2.54
C TYR A 144 21.22 29.46 3.35
N PRO A 145 21.59 30.44 4.21
CA PRO A 145 20.62 31.16 5.06
C PRO A 145 19.43 31.73 4.27
N GLU A 146 19.69 32.37 3.13
CA GLU A 146 18.65 32.95 2.29
C GLU A 146 17.74 31.89 1.68
N THR A 147 18.30 30.74 1.33
CA THR A 147 17.55 29.59 0.81
C THR A 147 16.65 29.00 1.88
N LYS A 148 17.19 28.83 3.10
CA LYS A 148 16.40 28.40 4.25
C LYS A 148 15.27 29.37 4.57
N ASP A 149 15.54 30.66 4.57
CA ASP A 149 14.52 31.70 4.81
C ASP A 149 13.41 31.64 3.75
N HIS A 150 13.78 31.48 2.47
CA HIS A 150 12.80 31.28 1.39
C HIS A 150 12.01 29.99 1.57
N LEU A 151 12.67 28.88 1.89
CA LEU A 151 12.04 27.60 2.16
C LEU A 151 11.01 27.70 3.28
N VAL A 152 11.36 28.28 4.42
CA VAL A 152 10.49 28.38 5.59
C VAL A 152 9.36 29.40 5.38
N ASN A 153 9.65 30.56 4.82
CA ASN A 153 8.69 31.68 4.78
C ASN A 153 7.83 31.72 3.51
N VAL A 154 8.29 31.11 2.41
CA VAL A 154 7.58 31.13 1.13
C VAL A 154 7.09 29.73 0.74
N LEU A 155 7.99 28.75 0.70
CA LEU A 155 7.67 27.44 0.14
C LEU A 155 6.86 26.56 1.09
N LEU A 156 7.19 26.51 2.38
CA LEU A 156 6.38 25.80 3.36
C LEU A 156 5.17 26.65 3.76
N THR A 157 4.11 26.56 2.97
CA THR A 157 2.93 27.43 3.07
C THR A 157 2.08 27.20 4.32
N GLU A 158 2.16 26.01 4.91
CA GLU A 158 1.27 25.60 5.98
C GLU A 158 1.90 25.80 7.37
N SER A 159 1.17 26.47 8.28
CA SER A 159 1.60 26.68 9.67
C SER A 159 0.41 26.92 10.60
N GLY A 160 0.67 26.95 11.91
CA GLY A 160 -0.34 27.21 12.93
C GLY A 160 -1.15 26.00 13.33
N GLY A 161 -2.24 26.21 14.09
CA GLY A 161 -3.02 25.15 14.75
C GLY A 161 -4.23 24.64 13.94
N THR A 162 -4.42 25.07 12.69
CA THR A 162 -5.53 24.58 11.86
C THR A 162 -5.22 23.16 11.36
N PHE A 163 -6.16 22.22 11.54
CA PHE A 163 -6.04 20.89 10.99
C PHE A 163 -7.13 20.68 9.93
N ARG A 164 -6.74 20.57 8.67
CA ARG A 164 -7.66 20.38 7.54
C ARG A 164 -7.86 18.91 7.25
N LYS A 165 -9.12 18.52 7.13
CA LYS A 165 -9.54 17.18 6.74
C LYS A 165 -10.30 17.15 5.42
N HIS A 166 -10.39 18.29 4.78
CA HIS A 166 -11.16 18.47 3.54
C HIS A 166 -10.25 19.00 2.43
N VAL A 167 -10.57 18.60 1.23
CA VAL A 167 -9.91 19.09 0.02
C VAL A 167 -9.88 20.62 0.03
N PRO A 168 -8.73 21.25 -0.22
CA PRO A 168 -8.62 22.70 -0.25
C PRO A 168 -9.67 23.34 -1.16
N HIS A 169 -10.24 24.46 -0.73
CA HIS A 169 -11.23 25.24 -1.46
C HIS A 169 -12.54 24.51 -1.83
N SER A 170 -12.80 23.35 -1.21
CA SER A 170 -14.04 22.59 -1.40
C SER A 170 -15.19 23.03 -0.52
N LEU A 171 -15.03 24.13 0.26
CA LEU A 171 -16.00 24.61 1.27
C LEU A 171 -16.38 23.54 2.31
N GLY A 172 -15.49 22.60 2.58
CA GLY A 172 -15.74 21.49 3.50
C GLY A 172 -16.67 20.40 2.94
N LEU A 173 -16.99 20.43 1.66
CA LEU A 173 -17.91 19.48 1.04
C LEU A 173 -17.27 18.12 0.75
N PHE A 174 -15.95 18.08 0.57
CA PHE A 174 -15.22 16.86 0.22
C PHE A 174 -14.15 16.58 1.25
N MET A 175 -14.23 15.43 1.86
CA MET A 175 -13.15 14.92 2.72
C MET A 175 -11.94 14.60 1.85
N ASP A 176 -10.76 14.91 2.36
CA ASP A 176 -9.49 14.55 1.74
C ASP A 176 -9.07 13.13 2.13
N THR A 177 -8.15 12.54 1.39
CA THR A 177 -7.62 11.22 1.71
C THR A 177 -6.42 11.33 2.65
N GLU A 178 -6.08 10.24 3.32
CA GLU A 178 -5.05 10.26 4.36
C GLU A 178 -3.66 10.68 3.86
N ASN A 179 -3.33 10.37 2.61
CA ASN A 179 -2.07 10.80 2.00
C ASN A 179 -1.97 12.33 1.92
N HIS A 180 -3.00 13.00 1.40
CA HIS A 180 -3.06 14.46 1.32
C HIS A 180 -3.05 15.10 2.72
N ILE A 181 -3.83 14.54 3.65
CA ILE A 181 -3.85 15.02 5.04
C ILE A 181 -2.47 14.88 5.69
N LEU A 182 -1.81 13.72 5.55
CA LEU A 182 -0.48 13.50 6.11
C LEU A 182 0.57 14.42 5.48
N MET A 183 0.55 14.58 4.16
CA MET A 183 1.50 15.47 3.47
C MET A 183 1.33 16.93 3.87
N THR A 184 0.09 17.41 3.97
CA THR A 184 -0.20 18.81 4.33
C THR A 184 -0.03 19.07 5.82
N GLU A 185 -0.74 18.30 6.65
CA GLU A 185 -0.78 18.55 8.09
C GLU A 185 0.47 18.06 8.81
N GLY A 186 1.13 17.02 8.28
CA GLY A 186 2.46 16.61 8.71
C GLY A 186 3.51 17.69 8.45
N SER A 187 3.50 18.30 7.26
CA SER A 187 4.39 19.42 6.94
C SER A 187 4.08 20.67 7.78
N ARG A 188 2.81 20.98 8.03
CA ARG A 188 2.38 22.05 8.96
C ARG A 188 2.92 21.84 10.36
N TYR A 189 2.71 20.64 10.91
CA TYR A 189 3.18 20.26 12.23
C TYR A 189 4.70 20.41 12.34
N LEU A 190 5.44 19.90 11.36
CA LEU A 190 6.90 19.96 11.35
C LEU A 190 7.43 21.38 11.13
N LYS A 191 6.80 22.21 10.28
CA LYS A 191 7.17 23.62 10.18
C LYS A 191 7.00 24.37 11.50
N ASN A 192 5.88 24.16 12.19
CA ASN A 192 5.67 24.75 13.51
C ASN A 192 6.79 24.33 14.48
N GLN A 193 7.08 23.01 14.51
CA GLN A 193 8.13 22.47 15.38
C GLN A 193 9.51 23.08 15.04
N TRP A 194 9.84 23.20 13.76
CA TRP A 194 11.08 23.86 13.33
C TRP A 194 11.15 25.30 13.86
N LEU A 195 10.11 26.09 13.68
CA LEU A 195 10.04 27.48 14.14
C LEU A 195 10.18 27.57 15.66
N ALA A 196 9.50 26.72 16.41
CA ALA A 196 9.59 26.69 17.86
C ALA A 196 11.01 26.31 18.35
N LEU A 197 11.65 25.33 17.74
CA LEU A 197 13.02 24.91 18.06
C LEU A 197 14.06 26.00 17.74
N HIS A 198 13.77 26.87 16.75
CA HIS A 198 14.65 27.97 16.33
C HIS A 198 14.26 29.33 16.95
N GLY A 199 13.66 29.30 18.13
CA GLY A 199 13.46 30.49 18.97
C GLY A 199 12.17 31.27 18.73
N ASN A 200 11.25 30.79 17.87
CA ASN A 200 9.95 31.41 17.75
C ASN A 200 9.02 30.94 18.88
N SER A 201 8.85 31.78 19.90
CA SER A 201 8.06 31.49 21.09
C SER A 201 6.55 31.70 20.92
N SER A 202 6.06 32.05 19.74
CA SER A 202 4.65 32.25 19.50
C SER A 202 3.83 30.98 19.77
N ALA A 203 2.74 31.10 20.54
CA ALA A 203 1.81 30.01 20.79
C ALA A 203 1.23 29.40 19.52
N GLN A 204 1.17 30.17 18.43
CA GLN A 204 0.76 29.72 17.11
C GLN A 204 1.61 28.56 16.59
N TYR A 205 2.91 28.53 16.90
CA TYR A 205 3.85 27.50 16.45
C TYR A 205 4.16 26.44 17.51
N ASN A 206 3.59 26.56 18.70
CA ASN A 206 3.65 25.52 19.71
C ASN A 206 2.56 24.48 19.47
N ASN A 207 2.94 23.33 18.93
CA ASN A 207 2.01 22.27 18.54
C ASN A 207 1.14 21.72 19.68
N VAL A 208 1.63 21.77 20.92
CA VAL A 208 0.85 21.38 22.10
C VAL A 208 -0.19 22.45 22.41
N GLN A 209 0.23 23.72 22.47
CA GLN A 209 -0.65 24.84 22.84
C GLN A 209 -1.73 25.13 21.78
N ASN A 210 -1.37 25.04 20.49
CA ASN A 210 -2.31 25.26 19.40
C ASN A 210 -3.19 24.03 19.09
N GLY A 211 -2.94 22.90 19.77
CA GLY A 211 -3.69 21.65 19.67
C GLY A 211 -3.38 20.80 18.42
N MET A 212 -2.37 21.16 17.63
CA MET A 212 -2.00 20.44 16.42
C MET A 212 -1.46 19.03 16.74
N GLU A 213 -0.66 18.90 17.79
CA GLU A 213 -0.10 17.62 18.23
C GLU A 213 -1.20 16.61 18.59
N LEU A 214 -2.19 17.03 19.38
CA LEU A 214 -3.32 16.17 19.76
C LEU A 214 -4.15 15.74 18.54
N ARG A 215 -4.36 16.63 17.57
CA ARG A 215 -5.13 16.30 16.36
C ARG A 215 -4.38 15.31 15.47
N LEU A 216 -3.08 15.50 15.30
CA LEU A 216 -2.24 14.58 14.53
C LEU A 216 -2.11 13.21 15.22
N HIS A 217 -1.91 13.19 16.54
CA HIS A 217 -1.94 11.97 17.36
C HIS A 217 -3.25 11.18 17.15
N ASN A 218 -4.40 11.85 17.29
CA ASN A 218 -5.70 11.20 17.08
C ASN A 218 -5.87 10.69 15.64
N PHE A 219 -5.34 11.41 14.66
CA PHE A 219 -5.40 10.99 13.27
C PHE A 219 -4.55 9.73 13.02
N LEU A 220 -3.31 9.70 13.48
CA LEU A 220 -2.40 8.54 13.36
C LEU A 220 -2.96 7.31 14.07
N ASN A 221 -3.52 7.46 15.27
CA ASN A 221 -4.20 6.37 15.96
C ASN A 221 -5.46 5.87 15.21
N GLY A 222 -6.15 6.76 14.51
CA GLY A 222 -7.22 6.38 13.60
C GLY A 222 -6.75 5.43 12.50
N LEU A 223 -5.59 5.68 11.91
CA LEU A 223 -5.04 4.83 10.85
C LEU A 223 -4.66 3.43 11.35
N THR A 224 -4.16 3.31 12.58
CA THR A 224 -3.83 2.00 13.17
C THR A 224 -5.06 1.20 13.61
N THR A 225 -6.21 1.86 13.84
CA THR A 225 -7.43 1.20 14.31
C THR A 225 -8.43 0.88 13.21
N MET A 226 -8.46 1.68 12.16
CA MET A 226 -9.42 1.57 11.05
C MET A 226 -8.78 1.19 9.72
N GLY A 227 -7.44 1.18 9.63
CA GLY A 227 -6.70 1.04 8.39
C GLY A 227 -6.71 2.31 7.54
N LEU A 228 -6.05 2.23 6.39
CA LEU A 228 -5.98 3.31 5.43
C LEU A 228 -7.22 3.30 4.54
N TYR A 229 -7.72 4.47 4.18
CA TYR A 229 -8.82 4.58 3.23
C TYR A 229 -8.37 4.22 1.81
N GLU A 230 -7.23 4.77 1.36
CA GLU A 230 -6.60 4.40 0.08
C GLU A 230 -5.57 3.28 0.27
N PHE A 231 -5.98 2.19 0.92
CA PHE A 231 -5.11 1.04 1.15
C PHE A 231 -4.53 0.50 -0.16
N ASN A 232 -3.26 0.13 -0.14
CA ASN A 232 -2.49 -0.43 -1.27
C ASN A 232 -2.59 0.36 -2.58
N SER A 233 -3.01 1.62 -2.53
CA SER A 233 -3.13 2.44 -3.72
C SER A 233 -1.77 2.62 -4.40
N LEU A 234 -1.60 2.02 -5.58
CA LEU A 234 -0.33 2.03 -6.30
C LEU A 234 0.29 3.43 -6.44
N PRO A 235 -0.49 4.47 -6.83
CA PRO A 235 0.09 5.80 -7.00
C PRO A 235 0.18 6.63 -5.71
N TYR A 236 -0.34 6.17 -4.55
CA TYR A 236 -0.43 7.03 -3.36
C TYR A 236 0.17 6.45 -2.10
N ILE A 237 0.25 5.12 -1.98
CA ILE A 237 0.84 4.48 -0.78
C ILE A 237 2.26 4.98 -0.48
N GLY A 238 3.05 5.24 -1.51
CA GLY A 238 4.42 5.75 -1.37
C GLY A 238 4.47 7.17 -0.79
N TYR A 239 3.48 8.00 -1.05
CA TYR A 239 3.40 9.36 -0.48
C TYR A 239 2.93 9.33 0.96
N THR A 240 2.01 8.42 1.30
CA THR A 240 1.63 8.14 2.68
C THR A 240 2.86 7.74 3.50
N ILE A 241 3.67 6.80 2.99
CA ILE A 241 4.90 6.37 3.64
C ILE A 241 5.89 7.53 3.77
N ALA A 242 6.12 8.31 2.73
CA ALA A 242 7.06 9.44 2.76
C ALA A 242 6.68 10.49 3.81
N ALA A 243 5.40 10.82 3.94
CA ALA A 243 4.93 11.74 4.97
C ALA A 243 5.08 11.17 6.39
N LEU A 244 4.80 9.87 6.57
CA LEU A 244 5.00 9.19 7.85
C LEU A 244 6.48 9.11 8.23
N LEU A 245 7.39 8.90 7.27
CA LEU A 245 8.84 8.91 7.51
C LEU A 245 9.33 10.26 8.05
N ASN A 246 8.80 11.37 7.54
CA ASN A 246 9.11 12.69 8.08
C ASN A 246 8.63 12.83 9.54
N LEU A 247 7.41 12.39 9.83
CA LEU A 247 6.87 12.45 11.19
C LEU A 247 7.64 11.54 12.16
N GLU A 248 8.03 10.36 11.71
CA GLU A 248 8.84 9.42 12.49
C GLU A 248 10.25 9.95 12.75
N ALA A 249 10.88 10.59 11.78
CA ALA A 249 12.23 11.11 11.93
C ALA A 249 12.28 12.41 12.77
N PHE A 250 11.34 13.32 12.57
CA PHE A 250 11.45 14.71 13.01
C PHE A 250 10.36 15.15 14.00
N GLY A 251 9.33 14.34 14.24
CA GLY A 251 8.25 14.67 15.18
C GLY A 251 8.68 14.70 16.65
N SER A 252 7.77 15.13 17.55
CA SER A 252 7.92 14.92 18.99
C SER A 252 7.91 13.41 19.31
N GLU A 253 8.33 13.04 20.51
CA GLU A 253 8.37 11.63 20.92
C GLU A 253 7.01 10.93 20.73
N LEU A 254 5.90 11.62 21.05
CA LEU A 254 4.54 11.13 20.86
C LEU A 254 4.25 10.86 19.37
N ILE A 255 4.50 11.85 18.52
CA ILE A 255 4.19 11.77 17.09
C ILE A 255 5.12 10.79 16.38
N ARG A 256 6.40 10.74 16.77
CA ARG A 256 7.37 9.75 16.27
C ARG A 256 6.91 8.33 16.58
N SER A 257 6.51 8.07 17.83
CA SER A 257 5.99 6.77 18.25
C SER A 257 4.75 6.36 17.47
N ASP A 258 3.81 7.27 17.25
CA ASP A 258 2.58 6.97 16.53
C ASP A 258 2.82 6.77 15.03
N ALA A 259 3.67 7.61 14.41
CA ALA A 259 4.05 7.44 13.01
C ALA A 259 4.79 6.09 12.79
N ARG A 260 5.67 5.71 13.71
CA ARG A 260 6.34 4.40 13.70
C ARG A 260 5.34 3.25 13.76
N LYS A 261 4.34 3.31 14.64
CA LYS A 261 3.29 2.28 14.73
C LYS A 261 2.51 2.12 13.41
N VAL A 262 2.19 3.23 12.73
CA VAL A 262 1.53 3.18 11.42
C VAL A 262 2.45 2.56 10.38
N LEU A 263 3.72 2.98 10.32
CA LEU A 263 4.71 2.41 9.39
C LEU A 263 4.93 0.91 9.63
N ASP A 264 5.10 0.51 10.89
CA ASP A 264 5.28 -0.90 11.26
C ASP A 264 4.05 -1.73 10.89
N TYR A 265 2.84 -1.21 11.15
CA TYR A 265 1.59 -1.83 10.71
C TYR A 265 1.53 -2.02 9.18
N MET A 266 1.83 -0.96 8.42
CA MET A 266 1.82 -1.02 6.95
C MET A 266 2.83 -2.05 6.42
N ASN A 267 4.04 -2.08 6.99
CA ASN A 267 5.08 -3.05 6.60
C ASN A 267 4.71 -4.49 6.95
N TRP A 268 4.01 -4.70 8.08
CA TRP A 268 3.45 -6.00 8.43
C TRP A 268 2.39 -6.46 7.43
N CYS A 269 1.43 -5.61 7.09
CA CYS A 269 0.42 -5.93 6.08
C CYS A 269 1.07 -6.26 4.74
N TYR A 270 2.07 -5.49 4.34
CA TYR A 270 2.83 -5.75 3.12
C TYR A 270 3.56 -7.10 3.20
N ALA A 271 4.24 -7.39 4.29
CA ALA A 271 4.98 -8.64 4.48
C ALA A 271 4.06 -9.86 4.44
N LEU A 272 2.88 -9.78 5.05
CA LEU A 272 1.88 -10.85 5.01
C LEU A 272 1.24 -11.02 3.63
N GLY A 273 1.20 -9.97 2.83
CA GLY A 273 0.58 -9.97 1.49
C GLY A 273 1.55 -10.15 0.32
N SER A 274 2.84 -10.37 0.57
CA SER A 274 3.86 -10.48 -0.46
C SER A 274 4.77 -11.70 -0.28
N LEU A 275 5.39 -12.16 -1.35
CA LEU A 275 6.44 -13.17 -1.36
C LEU A 275 7.55 -12.72 -2.30
N GLU A 276 8.79 -12.59 -1.78
CA GLU A 276 9.96 -12.09 -2.54
C GLU A 276 9.68 -10.76 -3.25
N LEU A 277 8.99 -9.84 -2.55
CA LEU A 277 8.54 -8.55 -3.08
C LEU A 277 7.43 -8.63 -4.14
N ASN A 278 6.96 -9.81 -4.50
CA ASN A 278 5.77 -9.98 -5.32
C ASN A 278 4.54 -9.63 -4.49
N HIS A 279 3.88 -8.53 -4.85
CA HIS A 279 2.75 -7.98 -4.10
C HIS A 279 1.70 -7.43 -5.07
N PHE A 280 0.54 -8.05 -5.10
CA PHE A 280 -0.55 -7.68 -6.02
C PHE A 280 -1.92 -7.71 -5.31
N PRO A 281 -2.07 -6.97 -4.20
CA PRO A 281 -3.26 -7.03 -3.39
C PRO A 281 -4.41 -6.23 -4.00
N PRO A 282 -5.64 -6.41 -3.49
CA PRO A 282 -6.71 -5.46 -3.77
C PRO A 282 -6.30 -4.06 -3.32
N MET A 283 -6.82 -3.05 -3.99
CA MET A 283 -6.49 -1.66 -3.67
C MET A 283 -7.72 -0.76 -3.75
N ARG A 284 -7.72 0.33 -3.02
CA ARG A 284 -8.72 1.38 -3.17
C ARG A 284 -8.15 2.53 -3.95
N ARG A 285 -8.58 2.64 -5.20
CA ARG A 285 -8.19 3.70 -6.13
C ARG A 285 -9.06 3.66 -7.38
N ARG A 286 -8.91 4.67 -8.23
CA ARG A 286 -9.52 4.68 -9.55
C ARG A 286 -9.03 3.51 -10.39
N TYR A 287 -9.91 2.95 -11.16
CA TYR A 287 -9.67 1.74 -11.94
C TYR A 287 -8.59 1.90 -13.04
N GLU A 288 -8.29 3.13 -13.50
CA GLU A 288 -7.26 3.36 -14.51
C GLU A 288 -5.84 2.87 -14.13
N LYS A 289 -5.61 2.63 -12.84
CA LYS A 289 -4.35 2.04 -12.36
C LYS A 289 -4.44 0.52 -12.12
N ALA A 290 -5.63 -0.06 -12.27
CA ALA A 290 -5.81 -1.50 -12.08
C ALA A 290 -5.22 -2.33 -13.22
N GLY A 291 -5.04 -1.74 -14.39
CA GLY A 291 -4.42 -2.40 -15.55
C GLY A 291 -2.91 -2.64 -15.42
N LEU A 292 -2.25 -2.06 -14.40
CA LEU A 292 -0.83 -2.35 -14.15
C LEU A 292 -0.69 -3.76 -13.59
N ARG A 293 0.09 -4.60 -14.27
CA ARG A 293 0.25 -6.04 -13.96
C ARG A 293 1.61 -6.39 -13.36
N ASP A 294 2.59 -5.52 -13.53
CA ASP A 294 3.92 -5.73 -12.99
C ASP A 294 3.96 -5.50 -11.47
N PHE A 295 4.79 -6.26 -10.76
CA PHE A 295 4.90 -6.16 -9.31
C PHE A 295 5.70 -4.93 -8.86
N ALA A 296 6.56 -4.39 -9.75
CA ALA A 296 7.34 -3.20 -9.48
C ALA A 296 6.50 -1.90 -9.49
N SER A 297 5.28 -1.92 -10.02
CA SER A 297 4.35 -0.77 -9.97
C SER A 297 3.89 -0.40 -8.56
N ASN A 298 4.12 -1.24 -7.57
CA ASN A 298 3.75 -0.97 -6.19
C ASN A 298 4.83 -0.12 -5.51
N TYR A 299 4.51 1.11 -5.14
CA TYR A 299 5.44 2.02 -4.49
C TYR A 299 5.90 1.56 -3.11
N HIS A 300 5.11 0.76 -2.40
CA HIS A 300 5.55 0.14 -1.15
C HIS A 300 6.71 -0.84 -1.39
N THR A 301 6.68 -1.57 -2.51
CA THR A 301 7.79 -2.43 -2.95
C THR A 301 9.10 -1.66 -3.05
N ALA A 302 9.07 -0.41 -3.53
CA ALA A 302 10.27 0.42 -3.62
C ALA A 302 10.91 0.70 -2.25
N PHE A 303 10.10 1.02 -1.26
CA PHE A 303 10.57 1.21 0.11
C PHE A 303 11.12 -0.08 0.70
N MET A 304 10.37 -1.17 0.58
CA MET A 304 10.79 -2.47 1.11
C MET A 304 12.10 -2.95 0.47
N THR A 305 12.23 -2.83 -0.85
CA THR A 305 13.47 -3.16 -1.57
C THR A 305 14.65 -2.38 -1.01
N THR A 306 14.49 -1.08 -0.80
CA THR A 306 15.56 -0.24 -0.23
C THR A 306 15.94 -0.70 1.17
N TRP A 307 14.96 -0.96 2.03
CA TRP A 307 15.22 -1.42 3.39
C TRP A 307 15.87 -2.81 3.43
N LEU A 308 15.54 -3.70 2.50
CA LEU A 308 16.21 -4.99 2.33
C LEU A 308 17.70 -4.81 1.99
N HIS A 309 18.04 -3.86 1.12
CA HIS A 309 19.43 -3.57 0.77
C HIS A 309 20.26 -3.01 1.94
N PHE A 310 19.63 -2.43 2.94
CA PHE A 310 20.34 -2.10 4.18
C PHE A 310 20.76 -3.34 4.99
N GLN A 311 20.09 -4.48 4.77
CA GLN A 311 20.51 -5.76 5.35
C GLN A 311 21.47 -6.52 4.44
N ASN A 312 21.21 -6.49 3.13
CA ASN A 312 21.98 -7.24 2.13
C ASN A 312 22.07 -6.48 0.81
N ASP A 313 23.21 -5.85 0.55
CA ASP A 313 23.48 -5.05 -0.65
C ASP A 313 23.58 -5.87 -1.95
N THR A 314 23.54 -7.22 -1.89
CA THR A 314 23.65 -8.07 -3.09
C THR A 314 22.32 -8.35 -3.78
N LEU A 315 21.20 -7.89 -3.25
CA LEU A 315 19.90 -8.06 -3.87
C LEU A 315 19.83 -7.36 -5.24
N PRO A 316 19.13 -7.94 -6.22
CA PRO A 316 18.98 -7.31 -7.53
C PRO A 316 18.20 -5.99 -7.44
N LEU A 317 18.61 -5.01 -8.24
CA LEU A 317 17.90 -3.73 -8.32
C LEU A 317 16.51 -3.91 -8.92
N PRO A 318 15.48 -3.27 -8.32
CA PRO A 318 14.16 -3.25 -8.93
C PRO A 318 14.15 -2.46 -10.25
N SER A 319 13.10 -2.62 -11.05
CA SER A 319 12.91 -1.79 -12.25
C SER A 319 12.93 -0.30 -11.90
N ARG A 320 13.69 0.49 -12.67
CA ARG A 320 13.98 1.90 -12.36
C ARG A 320 12.79 2.84 -12.57
N GLU A 321 11.91 2.54 -13.51
CA GLU A 321 10.94 3.52 -14.02
C GLU A 321 9.84 3.90 -13.01
N LEU A 322 9.43 2.97 -12.16
CA LEU A 322 8.30 3.18 -11.26
C LEU A 322 8.70 3.34 -9.78
N VAL A 323 9.80 2.73 -9.37
CA VAL A 323 10.14 2.64 -7.94
C VAL A 323 11.25 3.59 -7.48
N HIS A 324 12.09 4.09 -8.39
CA HIS A 324 13.29 4.86 -8.05
C HIS A 324 13.05 6.11 -7.19
N ALA A 325 11.94 6.80 -7.42
CA ALA A 325 11.63 8.01 -6.67
C ALA A 325 11.35 7.77 -5.17
N HIS A 326 10.81 6.62 -4.83
CA HIS A 326 10.56 6.22 -3.44
C HIS A 326 11.76 5.54 -2.80
N THR A 327 12.59 4.85 -3.59
CA THR A 327 13.88 4.33 -3.12
C THR A 327 14.80 5.45 -2.63
N LEU A 328 14.80 6.62 -3.31
CA LEU A 328 15.54 7.78 -2.84
C LEU A 328 15.08 8.24 -1.44
N VAL A 329 13.78 8.39 -1.24
CA VAL A 329 13.24 8.81 0.07
C VAL A 329 13.62 7.81 1.15
N ALA A 330 13.45 6.51 0.90
CA ALA A 330 13.84 5.45 1.84
C ALA A 330 15.35 5.47 2.15
N SER A 331 16.18 5.80 1.14
CA SER A 331 17.65 5.89 1.28
C SER A 331 18.09 7.05 2.18
N CYS A 332 17.35 8.15 2.16
CA CYS A 332 17.66 9.37 2.91
C CYS A 332 17.12 9.35 4.37
N MET A 333 16.18 8.46 4.70
CA MET A 333 15.46 8.49 5.98
C MET A 333 15.95 7.40 6.94
N PRO A 334 15.95 7.67 8.27
CA PRO A 334 16.53 6.76 9.26
C PRO A 334 15.65 5.56 9.61
N TYR A 335 14.33 5.60 9.34
CA TYR A 335 13.42 4.52 9.67
C TYR A 335 13.84 3.21 9.01
N ARG A 336 13.72 2.13 9.76
CA ARG A 336 13.82 0.75 9.26
C ARG A 336 12.65 -0.05 9.82
N PRO A 337 12.03 -0.94 9.00
CA PRO A 337 10.98 -1.82 9.48
C PRO A 337 11.52 -2.81 10.49
N ALA A 338 10.63 -3.45 11.24
CA ALA A 338 10.99 -4.56 12.12
C ALA A 338 11.60 -5.71 11.31
N ASP A 339 12.61 -6.37 11.88
CA ASP A 339 13.35 -7.47 11.24
C ASP A 339 12.42 -8.58 10.74
N ASP A 340 11.38 -8.88 11.52
CA ASP A 340 10.40 -9.90 11.18
C ASP A 340 9.60 -9.52 9.94
N ALA A 341 9.20 -8.25 9.78
CA ALA A 341 8.50 -7.81 8.57
C ALA A 341 9.37 -7.95 7.32
N VAL A 342 10.69 -7.80 7.47
CA VAL A 342 11.64 -8.03 6.40
C VAL A 342 11.81 -9.52 6.11
N LYS A 343 12.00 -10.32 7.14
CA LYS A 343 12.19 -11.78 7.03
C LYS A 343 10.98 -12.45 6.37
N TRP A 344 9.77 -12.03 6.71
CA TRP A 344 8.52 -12.57 6.18
C TRP A 344 8.29 -12.30 4.69
N GLN A 345 9.14 -11.49 4.03
CA GLN A 345 9.15 -11.39 2.56
C GLN A 345 9.58 -12.71 1.91
N PHE A 346 10.47 -13.46 2.56
CA PHE A 346 11.11 -14.64 1.99
C PHE A 346 10.71 -15.94 2.70
N GLU A 347 10.34 -15.86 3.97
CA GLU A 347 10.02 -17.01 4.80
C GLU A 347 8.62 -16.86 5.40
N LYS A 348 7.71 -17.75 5.03
CA LYS A 348 6.31 -17.72 5.48
C LYS A 348 6.05 -18.54 6.76
N GLY A 349 7.10 -19.02 7.43
CA GLY A 349 6.97 -19.85 8.61
C GLY A 349 6.24 -21.16 8.31
N ASP A 350 5.36 -21.57 9.23
CA ASP A 350 4.55 -22.80 9.06
C ASP A 350 3.27 -22.54 8.23
N GLY A 351 3.13 -21.35 7.68
CA GLY A 351 1.95 -20.92 6.93
C GLY A 351 0.92 -20.17 7.78
N TYR A 352 0.02 -19.48 7.09
CA TYR A 352 -1.06 -18.71 7.73
C TYR A 352 -2.24 -18.48 6.78
N PHE A 353 -3.36 -18.10 7.34
CA PHE A 353 -4.50 -17.50 6.65
C PHE A 353 -4.89 -16.23 7.37
N VAL A 354 -4.98 -15.11 6.65
CA VAL A 354 -5.31 -13.80 7.23
C VAL A 354 -6.26 -13.01 6.33
N GLN A 355 -7.08 -12.16 6.98
CA GLN A 355 -7.95 -11.21 6.34
C GLN A 355 -7.75 -9.85 7.01
N PHE A 356 -7.47 -8.81 6.22
CA PHE A 356 -7.34 -7.44 6.72
C PHE A 356 -8.61 -6.66 6.44
N GLY A 357 -9.05 -5.87 7.41
CA GLY A 357 -10.13 -4.91 7.25
C GLY A 357 -9.62 -3.48 7.12
N HIS A 358 -10.31 -2.68 6.31
CA HIS A 358 -10.00 -1.26 6.07
C HIS A 358 -11.20 -0.35 6.39
N GLY A 359 -11.92 -0.66 7.45
CA GLY A 359 -13.13 0.05 7.84
C GLY A 359 -14.37 -0.26 6.99
N PRO A 360 -15.51 0.39 7.31
CA PRO A 360 -16.78 0.12 6.67
C PRO A 360 -16.73 0.36 5.16
N GLY A 361 -17.24 -0.58 4.40
CA GLY A 361 -17.38 -0.45 2.96
C GLY A 361 -16.10 -0.74 2.15
N ALA A 362 -15.00 -1.10 2.77
CA ALA A 362 -13.81 -1.55 2.07
C ALA A 362 -13.85 -3.04 1.73
N THR A 363 -13.21 -3.42 0.64
CA THR A 363 -12.98 -4.83 0.33
C THR A 363 -11.84 -5.33 1.21
N PRO A 364 -11.95 -6.52 1.82
CA PRO A 364 -10.86 -7.07 2.60
C PRO A 364 -9.68 -7.46 1.71
N GLU A 365 -8.51 -7.46 2.30
CA GLU A 365 -7.36 -8.19 1.79
C GLU A 365 -7.37 -9.57 2.41
N ILE A 366 -7.22 -10.61 1.58
CA ILE A 366 -7.23 -11.99 2.02
C ILE A 366 -5.95 -12.65 1.51
N TYR A 367 -5.18 -13.21 2.42
CA TYR A 367 -3.96 -13.92 2.09
C TYR A 367 -3.93 -15.28 2.77
N THR A 368 -3.42 -16.27 2.06
CA THR A 368 -3.02 -17.55 2.65
C THR A 368 -1.64 -17.94 2.17
N ALA A 369 -0.83 -18.40 3.08
CA ALA A 369 0.52 -18.85 2.78
C ALA A 369 0.74 -20.27 3.27
N GLY A 370 1.45 -21.06 2.48
CA GLY A 370 2.24 -22.18 2.94
C GLY A 370 3.68 -21.75 3.18
N LYS A 371 4.57 -22.69 3.32
CA LYS A 371 5.97 -22.38 3.56
C LYS A 371 6.64 -21.66 2.38
N ASN A 372 6.30 -22.06 1.14
CA ASN A 372 6.96 -21.61 -0.08
C ASN A 372 5.99 -21.02 -1.12
N TYR A 373 4.76 -20.71 -0.73
CA TYR A 373 3.80 -20.06 -1.61
C TYR A 373 2.93 -19.03 -0.87
N LEU A 374 2.32 -18.14 -1.64
CA LEU A 374 1.32 -17.20 -1.15
C LEU A 374 0.17 -17.11 -2.16
N LEU A 375 -1.07 -17.19 -1.67
CA LEU A 375 -2.28 -16.87 -2.41
C LEU A 375 -2.84 -15.53 -1.92
N SER A 376 -3.21 -14.63 -2.83
CA SER A 376 -3.84 -13.36 -2.51
C SER A 376 -5.21 -13.23 -3.17
N ALA A 377 -6.17 -12.61 -2.48
CA ALA A 377 -7.50 -12.30 -3.00
C ALA A 377 -8.09 -11.03 -2.39
N GLY A 378 -9.08 -10.45 -3.07
CA GLY A 378 -9.76 -9.22 -2.65
C GLY A 378 -11.27 -9.34 -2.49
N GLY A 379 -11.85 -10.55 -2.58
CA GLY A 379 -13.30 -10.75 -2.46
C GLY A 379 -14.07 -10.36 -3.71
N ALA A 380 -15.29 -9.84 -3.53
CA ALA A 380 -16.21 -9.46 -4.60
C ALA A 380 -16.36 -7.94 -4.67
N ASN A 381 -16.58 -7.41 -5.87
CA ASN A 381 -16.82 -6.01 -6.12
C ASN A 381 -18.12 -5.76 -6.91
N ARG A 382 -18.73 -4.59 -6.75
CA ARG A 382 -19.95 -4.20 -7.43
C ARG A 382 -19.77 -3.66 -8.85
N GLY A 383 -18.56 -3.77 -9.41
CA GLY A 383 -18.32 -3.39 -10.79
C GLY A 383 -17.79 -1.96 -10.98
N ARG A 384 -18.02 -1.42 -12.16
CA ARG A 384 -17.29 -0.31 -12.78
C ARG A 384 -17.18 1.00 -11.97
N ASN A 385 -18.12 1.30 -11.10
CA ASN A 385 -18.14 2.53 -10.33
C ASN A 385 -17.53 2.38 -8.93
N SER A 386 -17.01 1.21 -8.61
CA SER A 386 -16.32 1.01 -7.34
C SER A 386 -14.91 1.61 -7.41
N HIS A 387 -14.51 2.29 -6.34
CA HIS A 387 -13.13 2.71 -6.16
C HIS A 387 -12.23 1.60 -5.60
N ILE A 388 -12.78 0.42 -5.39
CA ILE A 388 -12.05 -0.75 -4.92
C ILE A 388 -11.76 -1.63 -6.12
N VAL A 389 -10.51 -2.00 -6.29
CA VAL A 389 -10.04 -2.92 -7.31
C VAL A 389 -9.65 -4.23 -6.64
N PRO A 390 -10.54 -5.23 -6.66
CA PRO A 390 -10.22 -6.57 -6.16
C PRO A 390 -9.36 -7.28 -7.20
N ARG A 391 -8.08 -7.26 -7.03
CA ARG A 391 -7.12 -7.92 -7.92
C ARG A 391 -7.46 -9.40 -8.11
N PRO A 392 -7.03 -10.04 -9.21
CA PRO A 392 -7.17 -11.48 -9.37
C PRO A 392 -6.48 -12.23 -8.22
N ILE A 393 -6.90 -13.45 -7.98
CA ILE A 393 -6.17 -14.37 -7.12
C ILE A 393 -4.86 -14.72 -7.83
N CYS A 394 -3.73 -14.51 -7.15
CA CYS A 394 -2.41 -14.86 -7.66
C CYS A 394 -1.77 -15.91 -6.76
N LEU A 395 -1.18 -16.94 -7.37
CA LEU A 395 -0.30 -17.87 -6.69
C LEU A 395 1.15 -17.39 -6.87
N PHE A 396 1.70 -16.79 -5.83
CA PHE A 396 3.10 -16.42 -5.79
C PHE A 396 3.94 -17.61 -5.33
N LEU A 397 5.00 -17.88 -6.07
CA LEU A 397 6.04 -18.86 -5.77
C LEU A 397 7.38 -18.15 -5.71
N LYS A 398 8.39 -18.82 -5.18
CA LYS A 398 9.78 -18.33 -5.19
C LYS A 398 10.43 -18.60 -6.55
N ASP A 399 9.89 -18.02 -7.61
CA ASP A 399 10.25 -18.32 -9.00
C ASP A 399 10.79 -17.11 -9.78
N GLY A 400 10.87 -15.96 -9.12
CA GLY A 400 11.34 -14.74 -9.77
C GLY A 400 10.35 -14.12 -10.76
N ALA A 401 9.06 -14.43 -10.68
CA ALA A 401 8.02 -13.80 -11.50
C ALA A 401 8.02 -12.28 -11.32
N ASN A 402 7.88 -11.53 -12.44
CA ASN A 402 7.89 -10.07 -12.44
C ASN A 402 6.50 -9.47 -12.61
N SER A 403 5.54 -10.27 -13.03
CA SER A 403 4.17 -9.84 -13.28
C SER A 403 3.16 -10.93 -12.95
N VAL A 404 1.90 -10.53 -12.78
CA VAL A 404 0.81 -11.47 -12.57
C VAL A 404 0.64 -12.43 -13.75
N ASP A 405 0.99 -12.02 -14.97
CA ASP A 405 0.88 -12.86 -16.18
C ASP A 405 1.86 -14.06 -16.17
N GLU A 406 2.88 -14.00 -15.32
CA GLU A 406 3.86 -15.10 -15.12
C GLU A 406 3.46 -16.04 -13.97
N THR A 407 2.35 -15.77 -13.28
CA THR A 407 1.83 -16.58 -12.17
C THR A 407 0.58 -17.36 -12.57
N ILE A 408 0.26 -18.45 -11.87
CA ILE A 408 -1.07 -19.06 -11.94
C ILE A 408 -2.02 -18.09 -11.26
N HIS A 409 -3.05 -17.64 -11.97
CA HIS A 409 -4.00 -16.68 -11.42
C HIS A 409 -5.44 -16.92 -11.88
N LEU A 410 -6.37 -16.45 -11.04
CA LEU A 410 -7.80 -16.53 -11.30
C LEU A 410 -8.38 -15.13 -11.26
N PHE A 411 -9.28 -14.82 -12.19
CA PHE A 411 -10.04 -13.58 -12.15
C PHE A 411 -11.51 -13.85 -12.43
N GLY A 412 -12.37 -12.95 -11.94
CA GLY A 412 -13.80 -13.08 -12.12
C GLY A 412 -14.28 -12.76 -13.55
N PRO A 413 -15.54 -12.41 -13.74
CA PRO A 413 -16.16 -12.30 -15.06
C PRO A 413 -15.63 -11.15 -15.94
N SER A 414 -14.63 -10.46 -15.51
CA SER A 414 -13.95 -9.39 -16.25
C SER A 414 -12.59 -9.86 -16.74
N ASP A 415 -12.30 -9.58 -17.98
CA ASP A 415 -11.01 -9.80 -18.62
C ASP A 415 -9.99 -8.70 -18.32
N ASP A 416 -10.41 -7.60 -17.69
CA ASP A 416 -9.55 -6.53 -17.25
C ASP A 416 -9.58 -6.36 -15.71
N TYR A 417 -8.43 -6.04 -15.14
CA TYR A 417 -8.24 -5.91 -13.70
C TYR A 417 -8.90 -4.67 -13.08
N MET A 418 -9.57 -3.87 -13.88
CA MET A 418 -10.25 -2.65 -13.47
C MET A 418 -11.70 -2.86 -13.12
N LYS A 419 -12.29 -3.92 -13.65
CA LYS A 419 -13.67 -4.23 -13.43
C LYS A 419 -13.84 -5.21 -12.30
N TRP A 420 -15.02 -5.60 -12.13
CA TRP A 420 -15.50 -6.51 -11.14
C TRP A 420 -14.88 -7.92 -11.28
N ASN A 421 -14.14 -8.30 -10.27
CA ASN A 421 -13.62 -9.64 -10.09
C ASN A 421 -14.19 -10.26 -8.82
N ASN A 422 -15.01 -11.28 -8.97
CA ASN A 422 -15.49 -12.07 -7.85
C ASN A 422 -14.48 -13.18 -7.57
N THR A 423 -13.66 -12.97 -6.57
CA THR A 423 -12.58 -13.88 -6.18
C THR A 423 -12.65 -14.17 -4.69
N GLY A 424 -12.41 -15.40 -4.29
CA GLY A 424 -12.40 -15.81 -2.89
C GLY A 424 -11.28 -16.79 -2.61
N VAL A 425 -10.61 -16.58 -1.47
CA VAL A 425 -9.63 -17.50 -0.93
C VAL A 425 -10.07 -17.90 0.47
N PHE A 426 -9.94 -19.17 0.77
CA PHE A 426 -10.12 -19.71 2.11
C PHE A 426 -9.08 -20.82 2.32
N GLN A 427 -8.17 -20.59 3.28
CA GLN A 427 -7.00 -21.45 3.47
C GLN A 427 -6.27 -21.68 2.13
N ASN A 428 -6.10 -22.90 1.69
CA ASN A 428 -5.40 -23.26 0.46
C ASN A 428 -6.30 -23.39 -0.79
N LEU A 429 -7.58 -23.04 -0.67
CA LEU A 429 -8.57 -23.08 -1.74
C LEU A 429 -8.82 -21.66 -2.27
N ALA A 430 -8.77 -21.52 -3.60
CA ALA A 430 -9.15 -20.29 -4.29
C ALA A 430 -10.22 -20.57 -5.34
N VAL A 431 -11.23 -19.69 -5.47
CA VAL A 431 -12.33 -19.79 -6.45
C VAL A 431 -12.63 -18.44 -7.08
N ALA A 432 -13.03 -18.46 -8.34
CA ALA A 432 -13.46 -17.28 -9.09
C ALA A 432 -14.53 -17.60 -10.11
N ALA A 433 -15.31 -16.59 -10.52
CA ALA A 433 -16.31 -16.68 -11.59
C ALA A 433 -15.67 -16.54 -12.98
N GLY A 434 -14.66 -17.32 -13.26
CA GLY A 434 -13.94 -17.31 -14.54
C GLY A 434 -12.81 -18.32 -14.54
N PRO A 435 -12.14 -18.52 -15.69
CA PRO A 435 -11.12 -19.54 -15.84
C PRO A 435 -9.86 -19.27 -15.03
N VAL A 436 -9.10 -20.32 -14.80
CA VAL A 436 -7.73 -20.24 -14.27
C VAL A 436 -6.78 -20.00 -15.41
N HIS A 437 -5.94 -18.96 -15.28
CA HIS A 437 -4.87 -18.70 -16.21
C HIS A 437 -3.61 -19.45 -15.78
N ILE A 438 -3.08 -20.28 -16.66
CA ILE A 438 -1.85 -21.05 -16.45
C ILE A 438 -0.78 -20.55 -17.43
N PRO A 439 0.31 -19.95 -16.95
CA PRO A 439 1.43 -19.59 -17.80
C PRO A 439 2.01 -20.81 -18.56
N LYS A 440 2.47 -20.60 -19.80
CA LYS A 440 2.89 -21.67 -20.70
C LYS A 440 4.08 -22.51 -20.19
N HIS A 441 4.87 -21.98 -19.28
CA HIS A 441 6.01 -22.70 -18.71
C HIS A 441 5.58 -23.77 -17.68
N PHE A 442 4.37 -23.71 -17.11
CA PHE A 442 3.82 -24.76 -16.29
C PHE A 442 3.15 -25.84 -17.16
N GLN A 443 3.59 -27.09 -17.00
CA GLN A 443 3.01 -28.22 -17.72
C GLN A 443 2.27 -29.13 -16.73
N PRO A 444 1.06 -29.61 -17.06
CA PRO A 444 0.34 -30.51 -16.19
C PRO A 444 1.01 -31.89 -16.13
N VAL A 445 1.12 -32.46 -14.94
CA VAL A 445 1.62 -33.82 -14.72
C VAL A 445 0.51 -34.86 -14.81
N SER A 446 -0.75 -34.44 -14.69
CA SER A 446 -1.94 -35.28 -14.85
C SER A 446 -3.15 -34.42 -15.20
N ILE A 447 -4.06 -34.97 -16.01
CA ILE A 447 -5.32 -34.31 -16.41
C ILE A 447 -6.47 -35.33 -16.23
N GLN A 448 -7.59 -34.88 -15.67
CA GLN A 448 -8.81 -35.67 -15.51
C GLN A 448 -10.05 -34.76 -15.72
N GLY A 449 -10.65 -34.86 -16.91
CA GLY A 449 -11.74 -33.94 -17.31
C GLY A 449 -11.28 -32.48 -17.33
N ASN A 450 -11.99 -31.61 -16.61
CA ASN A 450 -11.64 -30.19 -16.43
C ASN A 450 -10.61 -29.95 -15.33
N TRP A 451 -10.13 -31.02 -14.69
CA TRP A 451 -9.09 -30.93 -13.68
C TRP A 451 -7.70 -31.18 -14.25
N SER A 452 -6.72 -30.46 -13.74
CA SER A 452 -5.31 -30.68 -14.03
C SER A 452 -4.46 -30.51 -12.77
N ALA A 453 -3.39 -31.29 -12.67
CA ALA A 453 -2.43 -31.22 -11.60
C ALA A 453 -1.09 -30.72 -12.13
N TYR A 454 -0.49 -29.82 -11.40
CA TYR A 454 0.82 -29.24 -11.68
C TYR A 454 1.74 -29.49 -10.50
N SER A 455 2.87 -30.14 -10.77
CA SER A 455 3.97 -30.21 -9.80
C SER A 455 4.84 -28.97 -9.99
N LEU A 456 4.83 -28.12 -8.99
CA LEU A 456 5.57 -26.87 -8.96
C LEU A 456 6.86 -27.03 -8.13
N GLN A 457 7.66 -26.00 -8.05
CA GLN A 457 8.88 -26.02 -7.24
C GLN A 457 8.60 -26.25 -5.74
N ASP A 458 9.63 -26.62 -4.99
CA ASP A 458 9.57 -26.83 -3.53
C ASP A 458 8.48 -27.81 -3.07
N SER A 459 8.21 -28.86 -3.87
CA SER A 459 7.19 -29.88 -3.58
C SER A 459 5.76 -29.34 -3.46
N ILE A 460 5.47 -28.20 -4.11
CA ILE A 460 4.13 -27.63 -4.19
C ILE A 460 3.37 -28.32 -5.32
N THR A 461 2.14 -28.73 -5.02
CA THR A 461 1.17 -29.21 -6.01
C THR A 461 0.04 -28.19 -6.13
N ALA A 462 -0.24 -27.76 -7.36
CA ALA A 462 -1.44 -27.00 -7.69
C ALA A 462 -2.43 -27.90 -8.43
N LEU A 463 -3.63 -28.09 -7.87
CA LEU A 463 -4.77 -28.66 -8.59
C LEU A 463 -5.65 -27.55 -9.13
N VAL A 464 -5.95 -27.62 -10.38
CA VAL A 464 -6.75 -26.63 -11.10
C VAL A 464 -8.00 -27.29 -11.68
N TYR A 465 -9.16 -26.74 -11.40
CA TYR A 465 -10.38 -26.94 -12.18
C TYR A 465 -10.69 -25.67 -12.95
N SER A 466 -10.90 -25.76 -14.24
CA SER A 466 -11.13 -24.58 -15.07
C SER A 466 -12.18 -24.86 -16.15
N CYS A 467 -13.22 -24.00 -16.18
CA CYS A 467 -14.18 -23.89 -17.27
C CYS A 467 -14.46 -22.40 -17.54
N ASP A 468 -15.29 -22.10 -18.54
CA ASP A 468 -15.48 -20.72 -19.01
C ASP A 468 -16.00 -19.75 -17.93
N ASP A 469 -16.87 -20.25 -17.05
CA ASP A 469 -17.57 -19.45 -16.04
C ASP A 469 -17.12 -19.70 -14.59
N PHE A 470 -16.18 -20.63 -14.38
CA PHE A 470 -15.72 -20.99 -13.05
C PHE A 470 -14.28 -21.51 -13.05
N GLY A 471 -13.50 -21.04 -12.10
CA GLY A 471 -12.15 -21.50 -11.82
C GLY A 471 -11.96 -21.84 -10.35
N LEU A 472 -11.21 -22.90 -10.09
CA LEU A 472 -10.79 -23.31 -8.77
C LEU A 472 -9.30 -23.66 -8.80
N LEU A 473 -8.59 -23.23 -7.78
CA LEU A 473 -7.19 -23.56 -7.52
C LEU A 473 -7.08 -24.08 -6.09
N LEU A 474 -6.51 -25.26 -5.93
CA LEU A 474 -6.16 -25.84 -4.63
C LEU A 474 -4.66 -26.06 -4.58
N VAL A 475 -4.01 -25.58 -3.53
CA VAL A 475 -2.57 -25.69 -3.33
C VAL A 475 -2.29 -26.65 -2.17
N ALA A 476 -1.37 -27.57 -2.36
CA ALA A 476 -0.90 -28.48 -1.32
C ALA A 476 0.62 -28.62 -1.37
N GLU A 477 1.24 -28.92 -0.24
CA GLU A 477 2.67 -29.14 -0.10
C GLU A 477 2.94 -30.61 0.27
N ASN A 478 4.02 -31.18 -0.26
CA ASN A 478 4.50 -32.51 0.06
C ASN A 478 3.48 -33.64 -0.22
N VAL A 479 2.71 -33.51 -1.32
CA VAL A 479 1.76 -34.55 -1.76
C VAL A 479 2.17 -35.09 -3.13
N ASP A 480 1.85 -36.35 -3.42
CA ASP A 480 1.90 -36.88 -4.78
C ASP A 480 0.78 -36.24 -5.61
N SER A 481 1.13 -35.54 -6.67
CA SER A 481 0.20 -34.74 -7.46
C SER A 481 -0.89 -35.59 -8.16
N LYS A 482 -0.58 -36.83 -8.54
CA LYS A 482 -1.54 -37.70 -9.24
C LYS A 482 -2.52 -38.34 -8.25
N GLU A 483 -2.03 -38.83 -7.10
CA GLU A 483 -2.87 -39.40 -6.05
C GLU A 483 -3.76 -38.31 -5.43
N PHE A 484 -3.23 -37.12 -5.24
CA PHE A 484 -3.97 -35.97 -4.73
C PHE A 484 -5.07 -35.57 -5.71
N LEU A 485 -4.77 -35.50 -7.02
CA LEU A 485 -5.79 -35.24 -8.06
C LEU A 485 -6.91 -36.28 -8.03
N ALA A 486 -6.56 -37.59 -8.00
CA ALA A 486 -7.54 -38.67 -7.98
C ALA A 486 -8.46 -38.60 -6.75
N SER A 487 -7.88 -38.30 -5.57
CA SER A 487 -8.63 -38.17 -4.33
C SER A 487 -9.61 -36.99 -4.37
N ILE A 488 -9.13 -35.81 -4.79
CA ILE A 488 -9.97 -34.59 -4.85
C ILE A 488 -11.06 -34.71 -5.91
N THR A 489 -10.78 -35.26 -7.08
CA THR A 489 -11.78 -35.47 -8.12
C THR A 489 -12.85 -36.48 -7.70
N GLY A 490 -12.47 -37.53 -6.95
CA GLY A 490 -13.42 -38.47 -6.38
C GLY A 490 -14.39 -37.84 -5.37
N LEU A 491 -13.90 -36.93 -4.53
CA LEU A 491 -14.71 -36.19 -3.56
C LEU A 491 -15.61 -35.13 -4.22
N ASN A 492 -15.24 -34.62 -5.38
CA ASN A 492 -15.88 -33.51 -6.08
C ASN A 492 -16.32 -33.91 -7.50
N ALA A 493 -16.85 -35.12 -7.67
CA ALA A 493 -17.24 -35.66 -8.97
C ALA A 493 -18.45 -34.95 -9.60
N ASP A 494 -19.29 -34.31 -8.81
CA ASP A 494 -20.44 -33.51 -9.29
C ASP A 494 -19.97 -32.10 -9.65
N GLU A 495 -19.71 -31.87 -10.94
CA GLU A 495 -19.25 -30.57 -11.45
C GLU A 495 -20.26 -29.43 -11.28
N ILE A 496 -21.55 -29.73 -11.20
CA ILE A 496 -22.59 -28.71 -10.94
C ILE A 496 -22.47 -28.23 -9.48
N LYS A 497 -22.38 -29.19 -8.57
CA LYS A 497 -22.18 -28.90 -7.13
C LYS A 497 -20.86 -28.21 -6.88
N LEU A 498 -19.81 -28.56 -7.63
CA LEU A 498 -18.49 -27.95 -7.52
C LEU A 498 -18.51 -26.43 -7.73
N LYS A 499 -19.44 -25.89 -8.51
CA LYS A 499 -19.57 -24.44 -8.71
C LYS A 499 -20.06 -23.66 -7.47
N THR A 500 -20.52 -24.35 -6.44
CA THR A 500 -21.06 -23.75 -5.21
C THR A 500 -20.49 -24.34 -3.92
N SER A 501 -19.82 -25.49 -3.99
CA SER A 501 -19.36 -26.22 -2.83
C SER A 501 -18.17 -27.12 -3.19
N PHE A 502 -17.16 -27.12 -2.35
CA PHE A 502 -15.98 -27.96 -2.47
C PHE A 502 -15.82 -28.83 -1.23
N VAL A 503 -15.47 -30.08 -1.42
CA VAL A 503 -15.12 -31.03 -0.35
C VAL A 503 -13.60 -31.18 -0.31
N SER A 504 -12.99 -30.77 0.77
CA SER A 504 -11.54 -30.85 0.96
C SER A 504 -11.09 -32.28 1.28
N PHE A 505 -9.79 -32.53 1.24
CA PHE A 505 -9.19 -33.82 1.54
C PHE A 505 -9.52 -34.32 2.96
N ASP A 506 -9.62 -33.41 3.92
CA ASP A 506 -10.03 -33.70 5.31
C ASP A 506 -11.56 -33.69 5.52
N GLN A 507 -12.33 -33.89 4.43
CA GLN A 507 -13.80 -33.99 4.42
C GLN A 507 -14.55 -32.73 4.85
N LYS A 508 -13.92 -31.58 4.90
CA LYS A 508 -14.58 -30.31 5.17
C LYS A 508 -15.34 -29.82 3.94
N VAL A 509 -16.53 -29.30 4.14
CA VAL A 509 -17.37 -28.74 3.08
C VAL A 509 -17.26 -27.23 3.10
N ILE A 510 -16.66 -26.64 2.07
CA ILE A 510 -16.53 -25.20 1.89
C ILE A 510 -17.59 -24.75 0.88
N GLN A 511 -18.48 -23.85 1.30
CA GLN A 511 -19.52 -23.28 0.44
C GLN A 511 -19.13 -21.88 -0.03
N TYR A 512 -19.42 -21.59 -1.29
CA TYR A 512 -19.11 -20.30 -1.91
C TYR A 512 -20.15 -19.93 -2.97
N ASP A 513 -20.16 -18.65 -3.33
CA ASP A 513 -20.96 -18.09 -4.40
C ASP A 513 -20.10 -17.08 -5.17
N VAL A 514 -19.55 -17.54 -6.30
CA VAL A 514 -18.68 -16.71 -7.15
C VAL A 514 -19.47 -15.62 -7.91
N HIS A 515 -20.79 -15.69 -7.93
CA HIS A 515 -21.67 -14.66 -8.47
C HIS A 515 -22.34 -13.81 -7.39
N SER A 516 -21.82 -13.89 -6.16
CA SER A 516 -22.38 -13.19 -5.00
C SER A 516 -22.66 -11.72 -5.30
N PRO A 517 -23.89 -11.24 -5.04
CA PRO A 517 -24.19 -9.82 -5.08
C PRO A 517 -23.55 -9.06 -3.90
N HIS A 518 -23.08 -9.78 -2.88
CA HIS A 518 -22.38 -9.22 -1.74
C HIS A 518 -20.99 -8.78 -2.16
N ARG A 519 -20.70 -7.49 -2.03
CA ARG A 519 -19.50 -6.87 -2.54
C ARG A 519 -18.22 -7.33 -1.85
N TYR A 520 -18.30 -8.08 -0.73
CA TYR A 520 -17.12 -8.46 0.03
C TYR A 520 -16.77 -9.94 -0.01
N TRP A 521 -17.75 -10.82 -0.27
CA TRP A 521 -17.59 -12.22 0.04
C TRP A 521 -17.99 -13.15 -1.09
N VAL A 522 -17.08 -14.04 -1.43
CA VAL A 522 -17.32 -15.20 -2.27
C VAL A 522 -17.45 -16.46 -1.41
N ILE A 523 -16.51 -16.72 -0.52
CA ILE A 523 -16.58 -17.86 0.41
C ILE A 523 -17.63 -17.60 1.48
N ARG A 524 -18.51 -18.56 1.75
CA ARG A 524 -19.67 -18.40 2.64
C ARG A 524 -19.52 -19.09 3.98
N SER A 525 -19.25 -20.40 3.95
CA SER A 525 -19.24 -21.21 5.16
C SER A 525 -18.24 -22.35 5.07
N GLU A 526 -17.84 -22.88 6.22
CA GLU A 526 -17.15 -24.14 6.40
C GLU A 526 -18.03 -25.06 7.23
N ASN A 527 -18.33 -26.27 6.72
CA ASN A 527 -19.21 -27.26 7.39
C ASN A 527 -20.58 -26.69 7.83
N GLY A 528 -21.14 -25.79 7.02
CA GLY A 528 -22.40 -25.13 7.32
C GLY A 528 -22.33 -24.00 8.36
N VAL A 529 -21.16 -23.73 8.91
CA VAL A 529 -20.92 -22.59 9.82
C VAL A 529 -20.53 -21.39 8.98
N GLU A 530 -21.32 -20.31 9.02
CA GLU A 530 -21.01 -19.08 8.31
C GLU A 530 -19.71 -18.46 8.86
N LEU A 531 -18.87 -18.03 7.92
CA LEU A 531 -17.66 -17.29 8.28
C LEU A 531 -18.03 -15.87 8.71
N ASN A 532 -17.49 -15.39 9.82
CA ASN A 532 -17.70 -14.00 10.24
C ASN A 532 -17.07 -13.04 9.23
N ARG A 533 -17.92 -12.22 8.61
CA ARG A 533 -17.57 -11.35 7.49
C ARG A 533 -17.91 -9.88 7.72
N ASN A 534 -18.36 -9.55 8.92
CA ASN A 534 -18.69 -8.17 9.23
C ASN A 534 -17.41 -7.37 9.50
N VAL A 535 -16.93 -6.63 8.49
CA VAL A 535 -15.74 -5.78 8.60
C VAL A 535 -15.86 -4.70 9.67
N ASP A 536 -17.08 -4.29 10.06
CA ASP A 536 -17.29 -3.31 11.12
C ASP A 536 -17.00 -3.87 12.51
N THR A 537 -17.06 -5.19 12.66
CA THR A 537 -16.78 -5.90 13.92
C THR A 537 -15.45 -6.64 13.91
N TRP A 538 -14.78 -6.71 12.79
CA TRP A 538 -13.49 -7.38 12.69
C TRP A 538 -12.41 -6.61 13.43
N PRO A 539 -11.44 -7.32 14.01
CA PRO A 539 -10.14 -6.73 14.20
C PRO A 539 -9.54 -6.38 12.83
N LEU A 540 -8.68 -5.37 12.80
CA LEU A 540 -8.01 -4.94 11.58
C LEU A 540 -7.26 -6.08 10.88
N LEU A 541 -6.74 -7.01 11.68
CA LEU A 541 -6.12 -8.26 11.27
C LEU A 541 -6.88 -9.42 11.94
N ASN A 542 -7.38 -10.36 11.15
CA ASN A 542 -8.05 -11.57 11.61
C ASN A 542 -7.56 -12.77 10.81
N GLY A 543 -7.27 -13.90 11.45
CA GLY A 543 -6.87 -15.12 10.78
C GLY A 543 -6.29 -16.19 11.70
N ASP A 544 -6.00 -17.32 11.09
CA ASP A 544 -5.34 -18.47 11.71
C ASP A 544 -3.87 -18.47 11.30
N PHE A 545 -3.00 -18.45 12.28
CA PHE A 545 -1.56 -18.62 12.09
C PHE A 545 -1.19 -20.04 12.51
N ARG A 546 -0.64 -20.81 11.58
CA ARG A 546 -0.26 -22.21 11.74
C ARG A 546 1.17 -22.36 12.18
#